data_ce7ad4919220257dc6bd73652a4c2e08
#
_entry.id   ce7ad4919220257dc6bd73652a4c2e08
#
_cell.length_a   1.000
_cell.length_b   1.000
_cell.length_c   1.000
_cell.angle_alpha   90.00
_cell.angle_beta   90.00
_cell.angle_gamma   90.00
#
_symmetry.space_group_name_H-M   'P 1'
#
loop_
_entity.id
_entity.type
_entity.pdbx_description
1 polymer ?
#
loop_
_entity_poly.entity_id
_entity_poly.type
_entity_poly.pdbx_seq_one_letter_code
_entity_poly.pdbx_strand_id
1 'polypeptide(L)'
;MRNHLKHFLLLAVLTICFTATAVAQGTVKGKVVDAENNEPLIGATVSVSGTTLGTVTDIDGNFVLKLTSSKATLVFKYLGYNEITHQVKGSNTIDLGEVKMSPDAIGLGEVSVIASIIKSDRQTPIPISNVKLAKIEEKIGNLEFPELLKSVPSVYVTRESGGYGDSRINMRGFDSSNLGVLINGVPINGMENGKVYWSNWSGLSDVSQFIQVQRGLGASALGISSVGGTMNMVTKSTEAQKGGSAYFGIGNDGFRKYSVSFSTGLMDNGWAITFMGALNTGDGYVKGTNYEGWTYFGNISKVINDHHKLSLTAFG
;
A
#
# COMPACT_ATOMS: atom_id res chain seq x y z
N MET A 1 -1.92 59.46 -52.40
CA MET A 1 -1.12 58.21 -52.43
C MET A 1 -0.70 57.72 -51.04
N ARG A 2 -0.24 58.55 -50.13
CA ARG A 2 0.28 58.14 -48.81
C ARG A 2 -0.76 57.49 -47.87
N ASN A 3 -2.04 57.84 -47.99
CA ASN A 3 -3.11 57.23 -47.14
C ASN A 3 -3.59 55.91 -47.66
N HIS A 4 -3.60 55.63 -48.94
CA HIS A 4 -3.98 54.37 -49.54
C HIS A 4 -2.93 53.29 -49.21
N LEU A 5 -1.67 53.66 -49.10
CA LEU A 5 -0.59 52.72 -48.73
C LEU A 5 -0.72 52.30 -47.25
N LYS A 6 -1.16 53.21 -46.36
CA LYS A 6 -1.41 52.91 -44.96
C LYS A 6 -2.60 51.95 -44.77
N HIS A 7 -3.67 52.18 -45.51
CA HIS A 7 -4.82 51.28 -45.47
C HIS A 7 -4.52 49.90 -46.07
N PHE A 8 -3.70 49.82 -47.11
CA PHE A 8 -3.26 48.57 -47.67
C PHE A 8 -2.33 47.79 -46.73
N LEU A 9 -1.43 48.48 -46.04
CA LEU A 9 -0.58 47.90 -45.02
C LEU A 9 -1.37 47.40 -43.80
N LEU A 10 -2.37 48.17 -43.37
CA LEU A 10 -3.26 47.78 -42.28
C LEU A 10 -4.12 46.58 -42.64
N LEU A 11 -4.60 46.50 -43.88
CA LEU A 11 -5.38 45.37 -44.37
C LEU A 11 -4.50 44.09 -44.49
N ALA A 12 -3.24 44.25 -44.93
CA ALA A 12 -2.28 43.15 -45.03
C ALA A 12 -1.89 42.62 -43.65
N VAL A 13 -1.71 43.49 -42.66
CA VAL A 13 -1.45 43.09 -41.25
C VAL A 13 -2.68 42.40 -40.64
N LEU A 14 -3.89 42.90 -40.95
CA LEU A 14 -5.13 42.27 -40.46
C LEU A 14 -5.34 40.89 -41.08
N THR A 15 -4.98 40.68 -42.35
CA THR A 15 -5.06 39.35 -43.02
C THR A 15 -4.03 38.38 -42.50
N ILE A 16 -2.84 38.84 -42.12
CA ILE A 16 -1.80 37.99 -41.50
C ILE A 16 -2.17 37.63 -40.06
N CYS A 17 -2.85 38.50 -39.30
CA CYS A 17 -3.37 38.17 -37.98
C CYS A 17 -4.54 37.15 -38.00
N PHE A 18 -5.22 37.01 -39.13
CA PHE A 18 -6.35 36.06 -39.31
C PHE A 18 -5.93 34.71 -39.86
N THR A 19 -4.64 34.40 -39.99
CA THR A 19 -4.19 33.03 -40.11
C THR A 19 -4.40 32.37 -38.76
N ALA A 20 -5.68 32.07 -38.47
CA ALA A 20 -6.07 31.25 -37.34
C ALA A 20 -5.21 29.97 -37.42
N THR A 21 -4.46 29.74 -36.38
CA THR A 21 -3.81 28.47 -36.15
C THR A 21 -4.89 27.41 -36.25
N ALA A 22 -4.98 26.72 -37.38
CA ALA A 22 -5.77 25.53 -37.54
C ALA A 22 -5.16 24.49 -36.55
N VAL A 23 -5.70 24.48 -35.34
CA VAL A 23 -5.33 23.46 -34.36
C VAL A 23 -5.82 22.15 -34.95
N ALA A 24 -4.87 21.33 -35.40
CA ALA A 24 -5.15 20.02 -35.94
C ALA A 24 -5.80 19.19 -34.82
N GLN A 25 -7.13 19.08 -34.85
CA GLN A 25 -7.93 18.29 -33.92
C GLN A 25 -7.85 16.83 -34.36
N GLY A 26 -7.16 16.01 -33.58
CA GLY A 26 -7.20 14.55 -33.72
C GLY A 26 -8.32 13.94 -32.87
N THR A 27 -8.82 12.79 -33.28
CA THR A 27 -9.70 11.98 -32.44
C THR A 27 -9.03 10.65 -32.16
N VAL A 28 -8.98 10.25 -30.91
CA VAL A 28 -8.50 8.93 -30.53
C VAL A 28 -9.69 8.10 -30.05
N LYS A 29 -9.77 6.88 -30.54
CA LYS A 29 -10.77 5.90 -30.11
C LYS A 29 -10.10 4.55 -29.84
N GLY A 30 -10.76 3.70 -29.07
CA GLY A 30 -10.30 2.37 -28.74
C GLY A 30 -11.21 1.72 -27.73
N LYS A 31 -10.85 0.54 -27.28
CA LYS A 31 -11.57 -0.24 -26.27
C LYS A 31 -10.60 -0.59 -25.14
N VAL A 32 -11.04 -0.38 -23.91
CA VAL A 32 -10.25 -0.74 -22.71
C VAL A 32 -10.81 -2.05 -22.17
N VAL A 33 -9.94 -3.04 -22.01
CA VAL A 33 -10.29 -4.39 -21.53
C VAL A 33 -9.33 -4.87 -20.46
N ASP A 34 -9.79 -5.79 -19.64
CA ASP A 34 -8.98 -6.53 -18.69
C ASP A 34 -7.99 -7.45 -19.44
N ALA A 35 -6.72 -7.46 -19.02
CA ALA A 35 -5.67 -8.25 -19.65
C ALA A 35 -5.79 -9.75 -19.40
N GLU A 36 -6.49 -10.18 -18.33
CA GLU A 36 -6.60 -11.59 -17.94
C GLU A 36 -7.80 -12.29 -18.59
N ASN A 37 -8.96 -11.64 -18.60
CA ASN A 37 -10.21 -12.24 -19.07
C ASN A 37 -10.79 -11.58 -20.32
N ASN A 38 -10.19 -10.48 -20.81
CA ASN A 38 -10.63 -9.63 -21.93
C ASN A 38 -12.05 -9.02 -21.73
N GLU A 39 -12.53 -8.91 -20.49
CA GLU A 39 -13.78 -8.23 -20.19
C GLU A 39 -13.66 -6.71 -20.35
N PRO A 40 -14.70 -6.02 -20.84
CA PRO A 40 -14.66 -4.57 -21.00
C PRO A 40 -14.61 -3.86 -19.64
N LEU A 41 -13.73 -2.88 -19.50
CA LEU A 41 -13.61 -2.05 -18.29
C LEU A 41 -14.51 -0.82 -18.41
N ILE A 42 -15.67 -0.89 -17.77
CA ILE A 42 -16.71 0.14 -17.79
C ILE A 42 -16.34 1.29 -16.86
N GLY A 43 -16.34 2.53 -17.34
CA GLY A 43 -16.02 3.70 -16.52
C GLY A 43 -14.52 3.93 -16.30
N ALA A 44 -13.65 3.25 -17.05
CA ALA A 44 -12.23 3.54 -17.04
C ALA A 44 -11.97 4.96 -17.56
N THR A 45 -11.14 5.72 -16.86
CA THR A 45 -10.81 7.10 -17.22
C THR A 45 -9.67 7.13 -18.22
N VAL A 46 -9.87 7.84 -19.32
CA VAL A 46 -8.87 8.11 -20.35
C VAL A 46 -8.61 9.61 -20.40
N SER A 47 -7.42 10.06 -20.01
CA SER A 47 -7.08 11.49 -19.93
C SER A 47 -5.80 11.80 -20.68
N VAL A 48 -5.63 13.09 -21.06
CA VAL A 48 -4.38 13.58 -21.64
C VAL A 48 -3.48 14.12 -20.54
N SER A 49 -2.28 13.56 -20.43
CA SER A 49 -1.29 13.94 -19.42
C SER A 49 -1.03 15.47 -19.45
N GLY A 50 -1.05 16.09 -18.26
CA GLY A 50 -0.80 17.53 -18.10
C GLY A 50 -1.95 18.44 -18.53
N THR A 51 -3.15 17.91 -18.81
CA THR A 51 -4.35 18.67 -19.19
C THR A 51 -5.57 18.22 -18.39
N THR A 52 -6.68 18.96 -18.52
CA THR A 52 -7.99 18.57 -17.98
C THR A 52 -8.85 17.81 -18.99
N LEU A 53 -8.31 17.50 -20.17
CA LEU A 53 -9.01 16.76 -21.22
C LEU A 53 -9.05 15.27 -20.88
N GLY A 54 -10.26 14.70 -20.87
CA GLY A 54 -10.45 13.28 -20.61
C GLY A 54 -11.85 12.81 -20.99
N THR A 55 -12.02 11.50 -21.01
CA THR A 55 -13.28 10.80 -21.23
C THR A 55 -13.33 9.56 -20.35
N VAL A 56 -14.46 8.88 -20.30
CA VAL A 56 -14.62 7.59 -19.64
C VAL A 56 -15.11 6.55 -20.64
N THR A 57 -14.82 5.28 -20.39
CA THR A 57 -15.30 4.19 -21.23
C THR A 57 -16.79 3.90 -21.00
N ASP A 58 -17.48 3.50 -22.07
CA ASP A 58 -18.87 3.07 -22.05
C ASP A 58 -19.06 1.63 -21.53
N ILE A 59 -20.29 1.10 -21.62
CA ILE A 59 -20.64 -0.24 -21.14
C ILE A 59 -19.93 -1.38 -21.89
N ASP A 60 -19.44 -1.12 -23.09
CA ASP A 60 -18.68 -2.07 -23.91
C ASP A 60 -17.16 -1.83 -23.80
N GLY A 61 -16.73 -0.89 -22.92
CA GLY A 61 -15.36 -0.51 -22.73
C GLY A 61 -14.80 0.44 -23.79
N ASN A 62 -15.62 0.95 -24.73
CA ASN A 62 -15.14 1.84 -25.79
C ASN A 62 -14.99 3.28 -25.27
N PHE A 63 -14.05 3.99 -25.85
CA PHE A 63 -13.86 5.42 -25.60
C PHE A 63 -13.60 6.20 -26.87
N VAL A 64 -13.97 7.48 -26.85
CA VAL A 64 -13.63 8.45 -27.89
C VAL A 64 -13.17 9.74 -27.22
N LEU A 65 -11.96 10.21 -27.55
CA LEU A 65 -11.36 11.41 -26.99
C LEU A 65 -10.89 12.33 -28.12
N LYS A 66 -11.35 13.59 -28.12
CA LYS A 66 -10.90 14.63 -29.05
C LYS A 66 -9.62 15.28 -28.50
N LEU A 67 -8.57 15.30 -29.29
CA LEU A 67 -7.29 15.90 -28.94
C LEU A 67 -7.22 17.33 -29.49
N THR A 68 -6.62 18.21 -28.73
CA THR A 68 -6.33 19.59 -29.11
C THR A 68 -4.90 19.77 -29.66
N SER A 69 -4.10 18.70 -29.68
CA SER A 69 -2.71 18.71 -30.15
C SER A 69 -2.43 17.47 -30.97
N SER A 70 -1.54 17.59 -31.96
CA SER A 70 -1.08 16.47 -32.79
C SER A 70 -0.16 15.46 -32.08
N LYS A 71 0.26 15.77 -30.85
CA LYS A 71 1.02 14.86 -29.99
C LYS A 71 0.39 14.91 -28.61
N ALA A 72 0.03 13.77 -28.06
CA ALA A 72 -0.51 13.64 -26.71
C ALA A 72 -0.04 12.35 -26.05
N THR A 73 0.12 12.37 -24.74
CA THR A 73 0.30 11.16 -23.93
C THR A 73 -1.03 10.89 -23.24
N LEU A 74 -1.66 9.79 -23.62
CA LEU A 74 -2.89 9.33 -22.98
C LEU A 74 -2.55 8.54 -21.72
N VAL A 75 -3.32 8.75 -20.69
CA VAL A 75 -3.21 8.05 -19.40
C VAL A 75 -4.52 7.34 -19.16
N PHE A 76 -4.45 6.03 -18.98
CA PHE A 76 -5.58 5.15 -18.69
C PHE A 76 -5.55 4.80 -17.21
N LYS A 77 -6.66 5.07 -16.50
CA LYS A 77 -6.81 4.77 -15.07
C LYS A 77 -8.13 4.06 -14.82
N TYR A 78 -8.06 3.00 -14.07
CA TYR A 78 -9.23 2.31 -13.56
C TYR A 78 -8.98 1.81 -12.14
N LEU A 79 -10.00 1.85 -11.29
CA LEU A 79 -9.85 1.44 -9.88
C LEU A 79 -9.48 -0.04 -9.79
N GLY A 80 -8.34 -0.35 -9.19
CA GLY A 80 -7.83 -1.71 -9.07
C GLY A 80 -7.01 -2.19 -10.27
N TYR A 81 -6.56 -1.28 -11.15
CA TYR A 81 -5.73 -1.59 -12.32
C TYR A 81 -4.50 -0.69 -12.39
N ASN A 82 -3.41 -1.23 -12.93
CA ASN A 82 -2.20 -0.48 -13.17
C ASN A 82 -2.43 0.63 -14.19
N GLU A 83 -1.91 1.81 -13.91
CA GLU A 83 -1.97 2.94 -14.83
C GLU A 83 -1.15 2.63 -16.09
N ILE A 84 -1.73 2.85 -17.27
CA ILE A 84 -1.06 2.67 -18.56
C ILE A 84 -0.95 4.01 -19.26
N THR A 85 0.17 4.24 -19.94
CA THR A 85 0.39 5.42 -20.76
C THR A 85 0.63 5.04 -22.21
N HIS A 86 -0.08 5.70 -23.15
CA HIS A 86 0.11 5.57 -24.58
C HIS A 86 0.45 6.91 -25.23
N GLN A 87 1.53 6.97 -25.99
CA GLN A 87 1.86 8.14 -26.78
C GLN A 87 1.19 8.07 -28.15
N VAL A 88 0.41 9.09 -28.47
CA VAL A 88 -0.26 9.22 -29.77
C VAL A 88 0.32 10.39 -30.56
N LYS A 89 0.49 10.21 -31.87
CA LYS A 89 0.99 11.24 -32.80
C LYS A 89 0.14 11.21 -34.05
N GLY A 90 -0.47 12.33 -34.40
CA GLY A 90 -1.28 12.46 -35.62
C GLY A 90 -2.38 13.49 -35.45
N SER A 91 -2.89 13.99 -36.57
CA SER A 91 -4.00 14.95 -36.64
C SER A 91 -5.30 14.34 -37.16
N ASN A 92 -5.30 13.04 -37.43
CA ASN A 92 -6.47 12.30 -37.92
C ASN A 92 -7.06 11.41 -36.80
N THR A 93 -8.09 10.66 -37.13
CA THR A 93 -8.64 9.65 -36.23
C THR A 93 -7.65 8.51 -36.04
N ILE A 94 -7.22 8.30 -34.80
CA ILE A 94 -6.30 7.23 -34.38
C ILE A 94 -7.14 6.20 -33.66
N ASP A 95 -7.10 4.95 -34.14
CA ASP A 95 -7.71 3.81 -33.46
C ASP A 95 -6.59 3.06 -32.72
N LEU A 96 -6.69 2.97 -31.40
CA LEU A 96 -5.73 2.24 -30.56
C LEU A 96 -6.06 0.74 -30.47
N GLY A 97 -7.22 0.32 -31.01
CA GLY A 97 -7.69 -1.04 -30.82
C GLY A 97 -7.99 -1.36 -29.37
N GLU A 98 -7.59 -2.54 -28.91
CA GLU A 98 -7.77 -2.96 -27.52
C GLU A 98 -6.58 -2.51 -26.65
N VAL A 99 -6.88 -1.71 -25.64
CA VAL A 99 -5.94 -1.32 -24.59
C VAL A 99 -6.16 -2.27 -23.42
N LYS A 100 -5.22 -3.17 -23.17
CA LYS A 100 -5.31 -4.17 -22.10
C LYS A 100 -4.72 -3.62 -20.83
N MET A 101 -5.56 -3.41 -19.82
CA MET A 101 -5.13 -3.02 -18.48
C MET A 101 -4.97 -4.27 -17.62
N SER A 102 -3.81 -4.41 -17.00
CA SER A 102 -3.60 -5.46 -16.00
C SER A 102 -4.19 -5.01 -14.67
N PRO A 103 -4.91 -5.89 -13.97
CA PRO A 103 -5.32 -5.60 -12.61
C PRO A 103 -4.11 -5.08 -11.83
N ASP A 104 -4.31 -3.98 -11.11
CA ASP A 104 -3.32 -3.54 -10.15
C ASP A 104 -3.32 -4.61 -9.06
N ALA A 105 -2.45 -5.58 -9.22
CA ALA A 105 -2.05 -6.47 -8.16
C ALA A 105 -1.28 -5.64 -7.12
N ILE A 106 -1.95 -4.60 -6.56
CA ILE A 106 -1.46 -3.99 -5.34
C ILE A 106 -1.33 -5.14 -4.35
N GLY A 107 -0.15 -5.73 -4.33
CA GLY A 107 0.35 -6.52 -3.22
C GLY A 107 -0.57 -7.57 -2.58
N LEU A 108 -1.67 -7.99 -3.22
CA LEU A 108 -2.51 -9.08 -2.70
C LEU A 108 -2.08 -10.45 -3.23
N GLY A 109 -1.36 -10.49 -4.36
CA GLY A 109 -0.94 -11.74 -4.97
C GLY A 109 0.20 -12.42 -4.20
N GLU A 110 1.13 -11.66 -3.66
CA GLU A 110 2.34 -12.22 -3.03
C GLU A 110 2.23 -12.38 -1.51
N VAL A 111 1.31 -11.67 -0.88
CA VAL A 111 0.84 -11.97 0.49
C VAL A 111 0.30 -13.41 0.58
N SER A 112 -0.11 -13.95 -0.53
CA SER A 112 -0.63 -15.29 -0.69
C SER A 112 0.36 -16.41 -0.30
N VAL A 113 1.66 -16.24 -0.45
CA VAL A 113 2.61 -17.36 -0.24
C VAL A 113 3.02 -17.52 1.22
N ILE A 114 3.11 -16.44 1.99
CA ILE A 114 3.54 -16.51 3.39
C ILE A 114 2.36 -16.42 4.37
N ALA A 115 1.30 -15.76 4.00
CA ALA A 115 0.24 -15.40 4.93
C ALA A 115 -1.18 -15.47 4.37
N SER A 116 -1.41 -16.19 3.29
CA SER A 116 -2.77 -16.47 2.84
C SER A 116 -3.45 -17.48 3.76
N ILE A 117 -3.52 -17.07 5.02
CA ILE A 117 -4.33 -17.77 6.00
C ILE A 117 -5.77 -17.74 5.55
N ILE A 118 -6.15 -16.69 4.82
CA ILE A 118 -7.50 -16.59 4.27
C ILE A 118 -7.42 -15.65 3.05
N LYS A 119 -7.67 -16.18 1.87
CA LYS A 119 -8.10 -15.35 0.75
C LYS A 119 -9.39 -14.69 1.21
N SER A 120 -9.24 -13.47 1.72
CA SER A 120 -10.37 -12.67 2.11
C SER A 120 -11.05 -12.27 0.86
N ASP A 121 -12.21 -12.83 0.59
CA ASP A 121 -13.19 -12.06 -0.10
C ASP A 121 -14.59 -12.44 0.35
N ARG A 122 -15.59 -11.68 -0.12
CA ARG A 122 -17.00 -11.75 0.20
C ARG A 122 -17.59 -13.17 0.27
N GLN A 123 -16.80 -14.17 -0.05
CA GLN A 123 -17.16 -15.60 -0.03
C GLN A 123 -16.84 -16.30 1.28
N THR A 124 -16.03 -15.71 2.17
CA THR A 124 -15.72 -16.32 3.47
C THR A 124 -16.58 -15.69 4.57
N PRO A 125 -17.42 -16.47 5.29
CA PRO A 125 -18.28 -15.96 6.35
C PRO A 125 -17.51 -15.58 7.64
N ILE A 126 -16.19 -15.45 7.58
CA ILE A 126 -15.33 -15.21 8.72
C ILE A 126 -15.01 -13.72 8.81
N PRO A 127 -15.25 -13.06 9.96
CA PRO A 127 -14.96 -11.64 10.13
C PRO A 127 -13.46 -11.38 10.25
N ILE A 128 -12.85 -10.89 9.18
CA ILE A 128 -11.44 -10.53 9.09
C ILE A 128 -11.31 -9.01 9.02
N SER A 129 -10.28 -8.49 9.65
CA SER A 129 -9.87 -7.10 9.54
C SER A 129 -8.38 -7.03 9.20
N ASN A 130 -8.05 -6.26 8.16
CA ASN A 130 -6.67 -6.02 7.76
C ASN A 130 -6.28 -4.58 8.11
N VAL A 131 -5.21 -4.42 8.89
CA VAL A 131 -4.60 -3.12 9.17
C VAL A 131 -3.41 -2.97 8.22
N LYS A 132 -3.56 -2.11 7.23
CA LYS A 132 -2.55 -1.87 6.18
C LYS A 132 -1.40 -0.99 6.68
N LEU A 133 -0.23 -1.10 6.03
CA LEU A 133 0.98 -0.33 6.34
C LEU A 133 0.72 1.17 6.49
N ALA A 134 0.01 1.81 5.56
CA ALA A 134 -0.28 3.23 5.62
C ALA A 134 -1.00 3.63 6.93
N LYS A 135 -1.92 2.79 7.42
CA LYS A 135 -2.61 3.03 8.69
C LYS A 135 -1.72 2.76 9.90
N ILE A 136 -0.76 1.83 9.78
CA ILE A 136 0.25 1.57 10.80
C ILE A 136 1.16 2.80 10.90
N GLU A 137 1.72 3.26 9.79
CA GLU A 137 2.64 4.41 9.72
C GLU A 137 1.98 5.72 10.21
N GLU A 138 0.70 5.94 9.89
CA GLU A 138 -0.07 7.10 10.39
C GLU A 138 -0.20 7.11 11.91
N LYS A 139 -0.36 5.92 12.52
CA LYS A 139 -0.70 5.80 13.95
C LYS A 139 0.46 5.44 14.85
N ILE A 140 1.56 4.92 14.29
CA ILE A 140 2.61 4.30 15.08
C ILE A 140 3.18 5.26 16.13
N GLY A 141 3.48 6.52 15.79
CA GLY A 141 3.94 7.55 16.71
C GLY A 141 4.73 6.98 17.91
N ASN A 142 4.19 7.18 19.11
CA ASN A 142 4.65 6.60 20.36
C ASN A 142 3.81 5.37 20.81
N LEU A 143 2.96 4.83 19.92
CA LEU A 143 2.12 3.69 20.25
C LEU A 143 2.92 2.38 20.15
N GLU A 144 2.61 1.49 21.07
CA GLU A 144 3.08 0.11 20.99
C GLU A 144 2.24 -0.70 20.02
N PHE A 145 2.80 -1.84 19.57
CA PHE A 145 2.12 -2.69 18.60
C PHE A 145 0.66 -3.01 18.96
N PRO A 146 0.32 -3.44 20.20
CA PRO A 146 -1.07 -3.75 20.55
C PRO A 146 -2.02 -2.56 20.38
N GLU A 147 -1.54 -1.35 20.60
CA GLU A 147 -2.37 -0.15 20.53
C GLU A 147 -2.82 0.21 19.10
N LEU A 148 -2.08 -0.23 18.09
CA LEU A 148 -2.49 -0.10 16.68
C LEU A 148 -3.83 -0.80 16.40
N LEU A 149 -4.15 -1.80 17.20
CA LEU A 149 -5.35 -2.61 17.06
C LEU A 149 -6.59 -2.03 17.76
N LYS A 150 -6.47 -0.93 18.50
CA LYS A 150 -7.62 -0.25 19.15
C LYS A 150 -8.73 0.13 18.17
N SER A 151 -8.40 0.30 16.89
CA SER A 151 -9.38 0.62 15.84
C SER A 151 -10.03 -0.61 15.20
N VAL A 152 -9.60 -1.81 15.56
CA VAL A 152 -10.16 -3.06 15.03
C VAL A 152 -11.41 -3.43 15.84
N PRO A 153 -12.56 -3.66 15.19
CA PRO A 153 -13.79 -4.02 15.91
C PRO A 153 -13.59 -5.27 16.76
N SER A 154 -14.19 -5.27 17.95
CA SER A 154 -14.13 -6.36 18.95
C SER A 154 -12.74 -6.66 19.52
N VAL A 155 -11.77 -5.80 19.30
CA VAL A 155 -10.45 -5.85 19.95
C VAL A 155 -10.37 -4.76 21.01
N TYR A 156 -10.04 -5.14 22.21
CA TYR A 156 -9.83 -4.23 23.32
C TYR A 156 -8.37 -4.31 23.79
N VAL A 157 -7.73 -3.16 23.91
CA VAL A 157 -6.31 -3.04 24.25
C VAL A 157 -6.13 -2.08 25.41
N THR A 158 -5.40 -2.51 26.43
CA THR A 158 -4.99 -1.69 27.59
C THR A 158 -3.50 -1.79 27.80
N ARG A 159 -2.86 -0.69 28.18
CA ARG A 159 -1.49 -0.70 28.71
C ARG A 159 -1.53 -1.22 30.15
N GLU A 160 -0.58 -2.05 30.52
CA GLU A 160 -0.50 -2.64 31.85
C GLU A 160 0.60 -2.04 32.72
N SER A 161 1.76 -1.74 32.19
CA SER A 161 2.87 -1.16 32.94
C SER A 161 2.96 0.36 32.78
N GLY A 162 3.84 0.99 33.49
CA GLY A 162 3.99 2.44 33.63
C GLY A 162 4.25 3.25 32.36
N GLY A 163 3.82 2.77 31.22
CA GLY A 163 3.82 3.49 29.92
C GLY A 163 4.61 2.84 28.81
N TYR A 164 5.35 1.75 29.05
CA TYR A 164 6.09 1.03 28.03
C TYR A 164 6.17 -0.47 28.34
N GLY A 165 6.10 -1.28 27.30
CA GLY A 165 6.47 -2.69 27.29
C GLY A 165 5.30 -3.64 27.27
N ASP A 166 4.42 -3.59 28.25
CA ASP A 166 3.35 -4.56 28.36
C ASP A 166 1.97 -3.97 28.11
N SER A 167 1.25 -4.66 27.26
CA SER A 167 -0.14 -4.36 26.92
C SER A 167 -0.97 -5.64 26.94
N ARG A 168 -2.23 -5.52 27.31
CA ARG A 168 -3.18 -6.61 27.22
C ARG A 168 -4.06 -6.45 26.00
N ILE A 169 -4.25 -7.56 25.27
CA ILE A 169 -5.21 -7.63 24.18
C ILE A 169 -6.29 -8.63 24.54
N ASN A 170 -7.53 -8.19 24.43
CA ASN A 170 -8.70 -9.03 24.53
C ASN A 170 -9.47 -8.98 23.20
N MET A 171 -9.93 -10.12 22.73
CA MET A 171 -10.72 -10.20 21.49
C MET A 171 -12.03 -10.94 21.79
N ARG A 172 -13.18 -10.28 21.53
CA ARG A 172 -14.50 -10.82 21.88
C ARG A 172 -14.62 -11.27 23.33
N GLY A 173 -13.91 -10.61 24.26
CA GLY A 173 -13.88 -10.96 25.69
C GLY A 173 -12.87 -12.06 26.07
N PHE A 174 -12.24 -12.72 25.10
CA PHE A 174 -11.19 -13.71 25.35
C PHE A 174 -9.85 -13.02 25.61
N ASP A 175 -9.12 -13.50 26.61
CA ASP A 175 -7.75 -13.07 26.94
C ASP A 175 -6.75 -13.54 25.88
N SER A 176 -5.58 -12.92 25.84
CA SER A 176 -4.47 -13.22 24.93
C SER A 176 -4.02 -14.69 24.92
N SER A 177 -4.17 -15.41 26.03
CA SER A 177 -3.90 -16.86 26.10
C SER A 177 -4.83 -17.72 25.23
N ASN A 178 -5.99 -17.18 24.87
CA ASN A 178 -6.98 -17.83 24.00
C ASN A 178 -6.95 -17.29 22.56
N LEU A 179 -5.93 -16.51 22.22
CA LEU A 179 -5.72 -15.95 20.90
C LEU A 179 -4.49 -16.60 20.24
N GLY A 180 -4.60 -16.97 18.98
CA GLY A 180 -3.43 -17.34 18.19
C GLY A 180 -2.70 -16.10 17.71
N VAL A 181 -1.47 -15.89 18.14
CA VAL A 181 -0.65 -14.74 17.73
C VAL A 181 0.55 -15.23 16.93
N LEU A 182 0.70 -14.70 15.71
CA LEU A 182 1.69 -15.18 14.76
C LEU A 182 2.48 -14.03 14.16
N ILE A 183 3.73 -14.28 13.85
CA ILE A 183 4.59 -13.43 13.00
C ILE A 183 4.99 -14.24 11.78
N ASN A 184 4.64 -13.76 10.59
CA ASN A 184 4.87 -14.47 9.32
C ASN A 184 4.36 -15.92 9.32
N GLY A 185 3.24 -16.17 10.01
CA GLY A 185 2.66 -17.51 10.15
C GLY A 185 3.29 -18.38 11.24
N VAL A 186 4.32 -17.91 11.94
CA VAL A 186 4.96 -18.62 13.05
C VAL A 186 4.34 -18.19 14.38
N PRO A 187 3.85 -19.13 15.22
CA PRO A 187 3.30 -18.81 16.54
C PRO A 187 4.33 -18.21 17.48
N ILE A 188 3.93 -17.18 18.23
CA ILE A 188 4.76 -16.51 19.23
C ILE A 188 4.19 -16.60 20.65
N ASN A 189 3.06 -17.27 20.80
CA ASN A 189 2.49 -17.52 22.12
C ASN A 189 3.45 -18.33 22.98
N GLY A 190 3.62 -17.91 24.24
CA GLY A 190 4.45 -18.63 25.20
C GLY A 190 3.93 -20.05 25.43
N MET A 191 4.80 -21.04 25.35
CA MET A 191 4.44 -22.46 25.46
C MET A 191 3.95 -22.81 26.88
N GLU A 192 4.35 -22.04 27.89
CA GLU A 192 4.01 -22.31 29.28
C GLU A 192 2.56 -21.86 29.62
N ASN A 193 2.13 -20.68 29.16
CA ASN A 193 0.87 -20.07 29.58
C ASN A 193 0.02 -19.53 28.44
N GLY A 194 0.46 -19.70 27.19
CA GLY A 194 -0.24 -19.22 26.01
C GLY A 194 -0.23 -17.71 25.80
N LYS A 195 0.40 -16.94 26.67
CA LYS A 195 0.41 -15.46 26.61
C LYS A 195 1.53 -14.96 25.71
N VAL A 196 1.35 -13.73 25.21
CA VAL A 196 2.39 -12.98 24.52
C VAL A 196 2.81 -11.81 25.40
N TYR A 197 4.10 -11.73 25.68
CA TYR A 197 4.73 -10.62 26.40
C TYR A 197 5.22 -9.60 25.36
N TRP A 198 4.50 -8.51 25.19
CA TRP A 198 4.73 -7.55 24.12
C TRP A 198 6.03 -6.77 24.27
N SER A 199 6.56 -6.69 25.48
CA SER A 199 7.91 -6.15 25.75
C SER A 199 9.02 -6.87 24.99
N ASN A 200 8.86 -8.17 24.73
CA ASN A 200 9.80 -8.96 23.93
C ASN A 200 9.69 -8.67 22.42
N TRP A 201 8.66 -7.94 22.01
CA TRP A 201 8.32 -7.68 20.61
C TRP A 201 8.24 -6.18 20.33
N SER A 202 9.00 -5.37 21.07
CA SER A 202 9.11 -3.94 20.83
C SER A 202 9.62 -3.68 19.41
N GLY A 203 9.13 -2.62 18.76
CA GLY A 203 9.49 -2.32 17.36
C GLY A 203 8.82 -3.19 16.30
N LEU A 204 8.02 -4.20 16.66
CA LEU A 204 7.28 -5.03 15.69
C LEU A 204 6.37 -4.17 14.79
N SER A 205 5.83 -3.07 15.31
CA SER A 205 5.04 -2.11 14.56
C SER A 205 5.84 -1.44 13.43
N ASP A 206 7.12 -1.15 13.63
CA ASP A 206 7.96 -0.44 12.66
C ASP A 206 8.31 -1.32 11.44
N VAL A 207 8.29 -2.63 11.63
CA VAL A 207 8.63 -3.62 10.59
C VAL A 207 7.43 -4.33 10.01
N SER A 208 6.24 -4.08 10.53
CA SER A 208 5.01 -4.68 10.03
C SER A 208 4.61 -4.11 8.69
N GLN A 209 4.31 -4.98 7.72
CA GLN A 209 3.74 -4.63 6.42
C GLN A 209 2.22 -4.51 6.51
N PHE A 210 1.61 -5.48 7.17
CA PHE A 210 0.19 -5.46 7.52
C PHE A 210 -0.08 -6.38 8.70
N ILE A 211 -1.22 -6.18 9.34
CA ILE A 211 -1.70 -7.02 10.43
C ILE A 211 -3.07 -7.57 10.04
N GLN A 212 -3.21 -8.88 10.05
CA GLN A 212 -4.46 -9.55 9.80
C GLN A 212 -5.05 -10.04 11.12
N VAL A 213 -6.30 -9.65 11.39
CA VAL A 213 -7.03 -10.03 12.61
C VAL A 213 -8.29 -10.78 12.19
N GLN A 214 -8.32 -12.07 12.52
CA GLN A 214 -9.48 -12.92 12.38
C GLN A 214 -10.17 -13.06 13.75
N ARG A 215 -11.45 -12.78 13.80
CA ARG A 215 -12.22 -12.75 15.05
C ARG A 215 -13.05 -14.01 15.23
N GLY A 216 -12.83 -14.71 16.34
CA GLY A 216 -13.53 -15.95 16.69
C GLY A 216 -12.99 -17.17 15.98
N LEU A 217 -13.70 -18.29 16.16
CA LEU A 217 -13.37 -19.56 15.53
C LEU A 217 -13.44 -19.40 14.01
N GLY A 218 -12.38 -19.75 13.35
CA GLY A 218 -12.29 -19.74 11.90
C GLY A 218 -11.42 -20.88 11.42
N ALA A 219 -11.51 -21.20 10.13
CA ALA A 219 -10.59 -22.12 9.50
C ALA A 219 -9.22 -21.43 9.40
N SER A 220 -8.42 -21.53 10.46
CA SER A 220 -7.03 -21.18 10.41
C SER A 220 -6.30 -22.28 9.64
N ALA A 221 -5.66 -21.92 8.54
CA ALA A 221 -4.72 -22.83 7.87
C ALA A 221 -3.46 -23.07 8.73
N LEU A 222 -3.32 -22.32 9.81
CA LEU A 222 -2.23 -22.43 10.77
C LEU A 222 -2.68 -23.29 11.94
N GLY A 223 -1.90 -24.27 12.27
CA GLY A 223 -2.20 -25.34 13.24
C GLY A 223 -2.36 -24.90 14.71
N ILE A 224 -2.82 -23.66 14.97
CA ILE A 224 -3.11 -23.18 16.32
C ILE A 224 -4.62 -23.11 16.50
N SER A 225 -5.10 -23.81 17.50
CA SER A 225 -6.45 -23.67 17.96
C SER A 225 -6.58 -22.42 18.85
N SER A 226 -7.38 -21.45 18.41
CA SER A 226 -7.69 -20.26 19.21
C SER A 226 -9.19 -19.99 19.21
N VAL A 227 -9.78 -19.92 20.39
CA VAL A 227 -11.23 -19.71 20.56
C VAL A 227 -11.61 -18.24 20.32
N GLY A 228 -10.78 -17.34 20.78
CA GLY A 228 -11.00 -15.90 20.66
C GLY A 228 -10.77 -15.34 19.26
N GLY A 229 -9.84 -15.92 18.53
CA GLY A 229 -9.44 -15.49 17.18
C GLY A 229 -7.95 -15.60 16.95
N THR A 230 -7.52 -15.21 15.76
CA THR A 230 -6.12 -15.29 15.32
C THR A 230 -5.65 -13.92 14.84
N MET A 231 -4.43 -13.57 15.19
CA MET A 231 -3.75 -12.37 14.76
C MET A 231 -2.44 -12.78 14.08
N ASN A 232 -2.25 -12.37 12.83
CA ASN A 232 -1.02 -12.60 12.10
C ASN A 232 -0.40 -11.27 11.66
N MET A 233 0.85 -11.08 12.01
CA MET A 233 1.65 -9.93 11.62
C MET A 233 2.58 -10.35 10.50
N VAL A 234 2.51 -9.67 9.39
CA VAL A 234 3.40 -9.89 8.26
C VAL A 234 4.45 -8.78 8.23
N THR A 235 5.71 -9.17 8.27
CA THR A 235 6.82 -8.23 8.29
C THR A 235 7.26 -7.86 6.88
N LYS A 236 7.91 -6.70 6.76
CA LYS A 236 8.49 -6.21 5.51
C LYS A 236 9.51 -7.22 4.95
N SER A 237 9.33 -7.63 3.70
CA SER A 237 10.22 -8.57 2.99
C SER A 237 10.40 -8.16 1.53
N THR A 238 10.22 -9.05 0.56
CA THR A 238 10.35 -8.77 -0.88
C THR A 238 9.38 -7.71 -1.40
N GLU A 239 8.26 -7.49 -0.71
CA GLU A 239 7.23 -6.50 -1.06
C GLU A 239 7.55 -5.09 -0.54
N ALA A 240 8.58 -4.96 0.30
CA ALA A 240 8.99 -3.65 0.79
C ALA A 240 9.48 -2.79 -0.37
N GLN A 241 9.02 -1.55 -0.45
CA GLN A 241 9.50 -0.61 -1.45
C GLN A 241 10.98 -0.27 -1.20
N LYS A 242 11.74 -0.09 -2.28
CA LYS A 242 13.12 0.39 -2.20
C LYS A 242 13.16 1.77 -1.56
N GLY A 243 13.93 1.91 -0.50
CA GLY A 243 14.06 3.19 0.17
C GLY A 243 14.61 3.05 1.58
N GLY A 244 14.68 4.17 2.28
CA GLY A 244 15.04 4.24 3.68
C GLY A 244 14.21 5.30 4.38
N SER A 245 14.01 5.14 5.69
CA SER A 245 13.35 6.12 6.53
C SER A 245 14.13 6.31 7.82
N ALA A 246 14.10 7.54 8.33
CA ALA A 246 14.56 7.86 9.66
C ALA A 246 13.42 8.53 10.40
N TYR A 247 13.15 8.09 11.60
CA TYR A 247 12.10 8.61 12.45
C TYR A 247 12.68 9.10 13.78
N PHE A 248 12.25 10.28 14.20
CA PHE A 248 12.49 10.82 15.51
C PHE A 248 11.17 11.22 16.14
N GLY A 249 10.89 10.72 17.33
CA GLY A 249 9.68 11.03 18.09
C GLY A 249 10.00 11.50 19.51
N ILE A 250 9.23 12.45 19.99
CA ILE A 250 9.25 12.91 21.38
C ILE A 250 7.82 12.88 21.92
N GLY A 251 7.68 12.67 23.22
CA GLY A 251 6.37 12.61 23.86
C GLY A 251 6.45 12.98 25.33
N ASN A 252 5.32 12.78 26.02
CA ASN A 252 5.23 13.00 27.44
C ASN A 252 6.16 12.05 28.22
N ASP A 253 6.44 12.38 29.46
CA ASP A 253 7.20 11.55 30.39
C ASP A 253 8.60 11.18 29.85
N GLY A 254 9.27 12.14 29.21
CA GLY A 254 10.62 11.94 28.67
C GLY A 254 10.70 10.99 27.47
N PHE A 255 9.57 10.57 26.87
CA PHE A 255 9.57 9.66 25.74
C PHE A 255 10.39 10.19 24.57
N ARG A 256 11.32 9.36 24.08
CA ARG A 256 12.11 9.59 22.87
C ARG A 256 12.23 8.30 22.08
N LYS A 257 11.98 8.40 20.79
CA LYS A 257 12.14 7.27 19.86
C LYS A 257 13.04 7.69 18.70
N TYR A 258 14.02 6.88 18.41
CA TYR A 258 14.88 6.98 17.24
C TYR A 258 14.73 5.68 16.44
N SER A 259 14.47 5.78 15.16
CA SER A 259 14.36 4.58 14.31
C SER A 259 14.93 4.88 12.94
N VAL A 260 15.68 3.92 12.40
CA VAL A 260 16.22 3.96 11.04
C VAL A 260 15.86 2.65 10.37
N SER A 261 15.33 2.72 9.16
CA SER A 261 15.06 1.55 8.35
C SER A 261 15.58 1.73 6.92
N PHE A 262 15.92 0.61 6.31
CA PHE A 262 16.39 0.56 4.93
C PHE A 262 15.87 -0.71 4.26
N SER A 263 15.45 -0.58 3.00
CA SER A 263 15.06 -1.72 2.15
C SER A 263 15.61 -1.55 0.74
N THR A 264 16.16 -2.61 0.18
CA THR A 264 16.56 -2.64 -1.23
C THR A 264 15.37 -2.72 -2.18
N GLY A 265 14.19 -3.10 -1.67
CA GLY A 265 13.12 -3.64 -2.50
C GLY A 265 13.53 -4.96 -3.15
N LEU A 266 12.68 -5.51 -3.98
CA LEU A 266 13.01 -6.66 -4.80
C LEU A 266 13.96 -6.22 -5.94
N MET A 267 15.16 -6.78 -5.94
CA MET A 267 16.18 -6.51 -6.96
C MET A 267 15.96 -7.44 -8.18
N ASP A 268 16.45 -7.06 -9.35
CA ASP A 268 16.32 -7.83 -10.61
C ASP A 268 16.86 -9.28 -10.51
N ASN A 269 17.81 -9.49 -9.64
CA ASN A 269 18.37 -10.82 -9.34
C ASN A 269 17.53 -11.63 -8.35
N GLY A 270 16.34 -11.14 -7.97
CA GLY A 270 15.38 -11.80 -7.07
C GLY A 270 15.72 -11.73 -5.58
N TRP A 271 16.74 -10.97 -5.17
CA TRP A 271 17.04 -10.73 -3.77
C TRP A 271 16.29 -9.50 -3.23
N ALA A 272 15.94 -9.54 -1.94
CA ALA A 272 15.46 -8.38 -1.19
C ALA A 272 16.08 -8.41 0.21
N ILE A 273 16.52 -7.24 0.67
CA ILE A 273 17.13 -7.06 2.00
C ILE A 273 16.40 -5.90 2.67
N THR A 274 15.95 -6.13 3.89
CA THR A 274 15.36 -5.09 4.75
C THR A 274 16.06 -5.12 6.10
N PHE A 275 16.42 -3.94 6.59
CA PHE A 275 17.01 -3.75 7.91
C PHE A 275 16.31 -2.61 8.64
N MET A 276 16.17 -2.72 9.97
CA MET A 276 15.68 -1.66 10.84
C MET A 276 16.38 -1.74 12.19
N GLY A 277 16.67 -0.58 12.77
CA GLY A 277 17.12 -0.42 14.15
C GLY A 277 16.35 0.70 14.83
N ALA A 278 15.97 0.51 16.08
CA ALA A 278 15.27 1.52 16.88
C ALA A 278 15.77 1.55 18.32
N LEU A 279 15.72 2.74 18.91
CA LEU A 279 15.98 3.00 20.33
C LEU A 279 14.78 3.78 20.89
N ASN A 280 14.21 3.30 21.99
CA ASN A 280 13.13 3.94 22.73
C ASN A 280 13.59 4.20 24.15
N THR A 281 13.40 5.43 24.66
CA THR A 281 13.70 5.79 26.05
C THR A 281 12.58 6.61 26.63
N GLY A 282 12.39 6.58 27.94
CA GLY A 282 11.41 7.40 28.64
C GLY A 282 11.49 7.26 30.15
N ASP A 283 10.93 8.23 30.84
CA ASP A 283 10.88 8.24 32.32
C ASP A 283 9.66 7.44 32.85
N GLY A 284 8.65 7.20 31.96
CA GLY A 284 7.36 6.64 32.36
C GLY A 284 6.53 7.64 33.16
N TYR A 285 5.20 7.45 33.18
CA TYR A 285 4.32 8.37 33.90
C TYR A 285 4.24 8.08 35.43
N VAL A 286 4.74 6.93 35.87
CA VAL A 286 4.86 6.56 37.28
C VAL A 286 6.33 6.68 37.69
N LYS A 287 6.58 7.36 38.82
CA LYS A 287 7.95 7.53 39.32
C LYS A 287 8.64 6.18 39.54
N GLY A 288 9.81 6.00 38.94
CA GLY A 288 10.59 4.76 39.01
C GLY A 288 10.31 3.76 37.88
N THR A 289 9.53 4.14 36.84
CA THR A 289 9.25 3.30 35.67
C THR A 289 10.01 3.79 34.41
N ASN A 290 11.19 4.38 34.61
CA ASN A 290 12.05 4.72 33.50
C ASN A 290 12.48 3.47 32.73
N TYR A 291 12.59 3.61 31.40
CA TYR A 291 12.92 2.51 30.51
C TYR A 291 13.87 2.94 29.38
N GLU A 292 14.62 1.98 28.91
CA GLU A 292 15.41 2.05 27.69
C GLU A 292 15.28 0.72 26.96
N GLY A 293 14.87 0.77 25.70
CA GLY A 293 14.71 -0.41 24.86
C GLY A 293 15.32 -0.18 23.49
N TRP A 294 16.06 -1.13 23.00
CA TRP A 294 16.55 -1.13 21.62
C TRP A 294 16.00 -2.33 20.86
N THR A 295 15.84 -2.17 19.57
CA THR A 295 15.26 -3.18 18.69
C THR A 295 16.04 -3.26 17.41
N TYR A 296 16.23 -4.45 16.90
CA TYR A 296 16.73 -4.66 15.55
C TYR A 296 15.83 -5.61 14.78
N PHE A 297 15.79 -5.43 13.47
CA PHE A 297 15.13 -6.32 12.52
C PHE A 297 16.01 -6.46 11.29
N GLY A 298 16.16 -7.66 10.81
CA GLY A 298 16.83 -7.99 9.55
C GLY A 298 16.04 -9.05 8.79
N ASN A 299 15.78 -8.81 7.52
CA ASN A 299 15.20 -9.79 6.62
C ASN A 299 16.04 -9.88 5.35
N ILE A 300 16.40 -11.08 4.96
CA ILE A 300 17.03 -11.40 3.67
C ILE A 300 16.15 -12.43 2.99
N SER A 301 15.64 -12.08 1.82
CA SER A 301 14.74 -12.93 1.05
C SER A 301 15.25 -13.15 -0.37
N LYS A 302 14.98 -14.32 -0.91
CA LYS A 302 15.30 -14.69 -2.30
C LYS A 302 14.07 -15.30 -2.97
N VAL A 303 13.59 -14.72 -4.02
CA VAL A 303 12.64 -15.31 -4.95
C VAL A 303 13.43 -16.22 -5.88
N ILE A 304 13.17 -17.51 -5.82
CA ILE A 304 13.85 -18.54 -6.62
C ILE A 304 13.09 -18.71 -7.95
N ASN A 305 11.78 -18.80 -7.89
CA ASN A 305 10.84 -18.86 -9.00
C ASN A 305 9.43 -18.50 -8.51
N ASP A 306 8.43 -18.56 -9.37
CA ASP A 306 7.04 -18.17 -9.07
C ASP A 306 6.38 -19.02 -7.96
N HIS A 307 6.98 -20.17 -7.60
CA HIS A 307 6.43 -21.07 -6.60
C HIS A 307 7.30 -21.17 -5.33
N HIS A 308 8.54 -20.69 -5.36
CA HIS A 308 9.49 -20.84 -4.26
C HIS A 308 10.16 -19.52 -3.88
N LYS A 309 10.02 -19.18 -2.61
CA LYS A 309 10.67 -18.04 -1.97
C LYS A 309 11.34 -18.52 -0.68
N LEU A 310 12.59 -18.15 -0.50
CA LEU A 310 13.32 -18.37 0.75
C LEU A 310 13.42 -17.05 1.49
N SER A 311 13.16 -17.05 2.80
CA SER A 311 13.26 -15.86 3.64
C SER A 311 13.92 -16.22 4.97
N LEU A 312 14.92 -15.43 5.34
CA LEU A 312 15.56 -15.47 6.65
C LEU A 312 15.25 -14.16 7.38
N THR A 313 14.63 -14.26 8.55
CA THR A 313 14.29 -13.13 9.39
C THR A 313 14.95 -13.25 10.75
N ALA A 314 15.62 -12.19 11.18
CA ALA A 314 16.14 -12.03 12.54
C ALA A 314 15.47 -10.79 13.17
N PHE A 315 15.09 -10.95 14.44
CA PHE A 315 14.36 -9.91 15.18
C PHE A 315 14.76 -9.98 16.67
N GLY A 316 14.95 -8.81 17.31
CA GLY A 316 15.25 -8.73 18.73
C GLY A 316 15.18 -7.29 19.26
#